data_0e49d9dfb4350b21c0574ab619be8955
#
_entry.id   0e49d9dfb4350b21c0574ab619be8955
#
_cell.length_a   1.000
_cell.length_b   1.000
_cell.length_c   1.000
_cell.angle_alpha   90.00
_cell.angle_beta   90.00
_cell.angle_gamma   90.00
#
_symmetry.space_group_name_H-M   'P 1'
#
loop_
_entity.id
_entity.type
_entity.pdbx_description
1 polymer ?
#
loop_
_entity_poly.entity_id
_entity_poly.type
_entity_poly.pdbx_seq_one_letter_code
_entity_poly.pdbx_strand_id
1 'polypeptide(L)'
;MKKQTGQKEIMKKVLAYIRPQWLLVLLSLLMAVVSVALTLYLPVLTGRVVDHILGPGNVDFSAIFSIMRVMAVAIAVTAAAQWIMNVCNNKIVYTVTRNIREEAFAKIEILPLKYLDTHSSGDIVSRIIADVDQFADGLLMGFTQLFTGIVTIVGTLFFMLSVNPGITVVVVVLTPVSLLVANFIAKRTYSMFKLQSKTRGEQTALINEMIENQKVVQAYGQEEKVQKRFDEINDRLQKYSLRATFFSSITNPATRFVNSLVYTAVGLTGAFAAVRGVMTVGQLSAFLSYANQYTKPFNEISGVITELQNAIACAGRVFELINEEPQIPDPEPAKELPKEIGRVSISNVSFSYTPEKKLIRDFNLETEKGQMIAIVGPTGCGKTTLINLLMRFYDVDGGAIRIEGTDIRDLKRETVRSAFGMVLQDTWLRSGTIRDNIRTGRPDATDEDVIRAAKEAHAHSFIRRLPEGYDTMITENGGNLSQGQKQLLCIARVMLSLPPMLILDEATSSIDTRTEIKIQKAFQTMMKGRTSFIVAHRLSTIRNADVILVMRDGNIVEQGTHKELLEKNGFYADIYNSQFVSTR
;
A
#
# COMPACT_ATOMS: atom_id res chain seq x y z
N MET A 1 1.67 -15.68 -15.67
CA MET A 1 0.59 -14.68 -15.79
C MET A 1 -0.53 -15.09 -14.83
N LYS A 2 -0.63 -14.47 -13.65
CA LYS A 2 -1.78 -14.66 -12.75
C LYS A 2 -3.02 -14.10 -13.43
N LYS A 3 -4.14 -14.85 -13.45
CA LYS A 3 -5.43 -14.37 -13.95
C LYS A 3 -5.82 -13.13 -13.14
N GLN A 4 -5.94 -11.97 -13.80
CA GLN A 4 -6.57 -10.80 -13.16
C GLN A 4 -7.95 -11.23 -12.65
N THR A 5 -8.17 -11.07 -11.36
CA THR A 5 -9.43 -11.40 -10.70
C THR A 5 -10.54 -10.61 -11.39
N GLY A 6 -11.49 -11.28 -12.03
CA GLY A 6 -12.52 -10.61 -12.82
C GLY A 6 -13.36 -9.67 -11.96
N GLN A 7 -13.80 -8.52 -12.47
CA GLN A 7 -14.63 -7.54 -11.75
C GLN A 7 -15.81 -8.17 -10.99
N LYS A 8 -16.42 -9.23 -11.55
CA LYS A 8 -17.51 -9.98 -10.89
C LYS A 8 -17.06 -10.68 -9.61
N GLU A 9 -15.84 -11.20 -9.59
CA GLU A 9 -15.28 -11.88 -8.43
C GLU A 9 -14.91 -10.89 -7.32
N ILE A 10 -14.33 -9.74 -7.68
CA ILE A 10 -14.07 -8.63 -6.77
C ILE A 10 -15.38 -8.16 -6.13
N MET A 11 -16.42 -7.93 -6.92
CA MET A 11 -17.73 -7.52 -6.44
C MET A 11 -18.34 -8.54 -5.47
N LYS A 12 -18.21 -9.84 -5.76
CA LYS A 12 -18.68 -10.92 -4.88
C LYS A 12 -17.95 -10.89 -3.52
N LYS A 13 -16.64 -10.63 -3.52
CA LYS A 13 -15.87 -10.47 -2.27
C LYS A 13 -16.32 -9.24 -1.49
N VAL A 14 -16.46 -8.09 -2.13
CA VAL A 14 -16.97 -6.87 -1.49
C VAL A 14 -18.34 -7.11 -0.84
N LEU A 15 -19.25 -7.78 -1.54
CA LEU A 15 -20.56 -8.15 -0.99
C LEU A 15 -20.46 -9.10 0.21
N ALA A 16 -19.46 -9.99 0.23
CA ALA A 16 -19.23 -10.86 1.38
C ALA A 16 -18.83 -10.08 2.65
N TYR A 17 -18.02 -9.01 2.51
CA TYR A 17 -17.68 -8.12 3.65
C TYR A 17 -18.85 -7.25 4.11
N ILE A 18 -19.78 -6.90 3.21
CA ILE A 18 -20.98 -6.11 3.54
C ILE A 18 -22.05 -6.99 4.20
N ARG A 19 -22.14 -8.27 3.82
CA ARG A 19 -23.18 -9.21 4.26
C ARG A 19 -23.41 -9.25 5.79
N PRO A 20 -22.42 -9.23 6.67
CA PRO A 20 -22.64 -9.23 8.12
C PRO A 20 -23.46 -8.02 8.61
N GLN A 21 -23.50 -6.93 7.82
CA GLN A 21 -24.16 -5.66 8.18
C GLN A 21 -25.50 -5.47 7.43
N TRP A 22 -26.13 -6.54 6.95
CA TRP A 22 -27.33 -6.49 6.12
C TRP A 22 -28.48 -5.70 6.75
N LEU A 23 -28.63 -5.70 8.09
CA LEU A 23 -29.63 -4.90 8.80
C LEU A 23 -29.38 -3.40 8.64
N LEU A 24 -28.14 -2.95 8.72
CA LEU A 24 -27.79 -1.54 8.50
C LEU A 24 -28.02 -1.13 7.04
N VAL A 25 -27.72 -2.02 6.10
CA VAL A 25 -28.01 -1.80 4.67
C VAL A 25 -29.51 -1.66 4.46
N LEU A 26 -30.33 -2.57 5.02
CA LEU A 26 -31.77 -2.49 4.91
C LEU A 26 -32.33 -1.19 5.52
N LEU A 27 -31.85 -0.81 6.70
CA LEU A 27 -32.25 0.43 7.36
C LEU A 27 -31.86 1.66 6.53
N SER A 28 -30.66 1.68 5.98
CA SER A 28 -30.19 2.77 5.09
C SER A 28 -31.08 2.89 3.85
N LEU A 29 -31.40 1.76 3.20
CA LEU A 29 -32.28 1.74 2.04
C LEU A 29 -33.69 2.23 2.36
N LEU A 30 -34.23 1.82 3.50
CA LEU A 30 -35.55 2.28 3.96
C LEU A 30 -35.55 3.78 4.21
N MET A 31 -34.52 4.28 4.90
CA MET A 31 -34.40 5.73 5.18
C MET A 31 -34.20 6.54 3.90
N ALA A 32 -33.48 6.01 2.90
CA ALA A 32 -33.36 6.64 1.59
C ALA A 32 -34.72 6.75 0.89
N VAL A 33 -35.52 5.68 0.88
CA VAL A 33 -36.86 5.71 0.27
C VAL A 33 -37.78 6.73 1.00
N VAL A 34 -37.77 6.71 2.33
CA VAL A 34 -38.56 7.68 3.14
C VAL A 34 -38.12 9.10 2.85
N SER A 35 -36.82 9.37 2.86
CA SER A 35 -36.26 10.70 2.58
C SER A 35 -36.64 11.19 1.19
N VAL A 36 -36.51 10.36 0.16
CA VAL A 36 -36.87 10.73 -1.22
C VAL A 36 -38.36 10.93 -1.37
N ALA A 37 -39.18 10.03 -0.82
CA ALA A 37 -40.64 10.17 -0.90
C ALA A 37 -41.14 11.49 -0.28
N LEU A 38 -40.63 11.83 0.91
CA LEU A 38 -40.97 13.10 1.56
C LEU A 38 -40.44 14.32 0.79
N THR A 39 -39.22 14.25 0.27
CA THR A 39 -38.62 15.30 -0.57
C THR A 39 -39.46 15.53 -1.84
N LEU A 40 -39.99 14.47 -2.46
CA LEU A 40 -40.86 14.55 -3.63
C LEU A 40 -42.30 15.00 -3.28
N TYR A 41 -42.72 14.85 -2.02
CA TYR A 41 -44.02 15.34 -1.58
C TYR A 41 -44.01 16.84 -1.33
N LEU A 42 -42.89 17.48 -1.01
CA LEU A 42 -42.78 18.91 -0.76
C LEU A 42 -43.27 19.78 -1.94
N PRO A 43 -42.93 19.52 -3.21
CA PRO A 43 -43.47 20.25 -4.35
C PRO A 43 -45.00 20.22 -4.44
N VAL A 44 -45.65 19.10 -4.08
CA VAL A 44 -47.10 19.00 -4.03
C VAL A 44 -47.67 19.95 -2.99
N LEU A 45 -47.08 19.97 -1.80
CA LEU A 45 -47.51 20.90 -0.72
C LEU A 45 -47.28 22.34 -1.13
N THR A 46 -46.14 22.66 -1.75
CA THR A 46 -45.89 24.01 -2.27
C THR A 46 -46.92 24.40 -3.34
N GLY A 47 -47.26 23.48 -4.25
CA GLY A 47 -48.28 23.69 -5.26
C GLY A 47 -49.66 23.99 -4.63
N ARG A 48 -50.04 23.24 -3.58
CA ARG A 48 -51.30 23.52 -2.84
C ARG A 48 -51.28 24.88 -2.18
N VAL A 49 -50.15 25.33 -1.62
CA VAL A 49 -50.03 26.69 -1.07
C VAL A 49 -50.28 27.74 -2.16
N VAL A 50 -49.70 27.55 -3.36
CA VAL A 50 -49.91 28.45 -4.51
C VAL A 50 -51.35 28.47 -4.93
N ASP A 51 -52.06 27.35 -4.93
CA ASP A 51 -53.47 27.25 -5.31
C ASP A 51 -54.44 27.96 -4.30
N HIS A 52 -54.00 28.19 -3.03
CA HIS A 52 -54.72 28.96 -2.03
C HIS A 52 -54.47 30.48 -2.11
N ILE A 53 -53.63 30.94 -3.08
CA ILE A 53 -53.39 32.35 -3.38
C ILE A 53 -54.24 32.73 -4.60
N LEU A 54 -55.51 33.11 -4.39
CA LEU A 54 -56.50 33.34 -5.45
C LEU A 54 -56.45 34.73 -6.09
N GLY A 55 -55.54 35.60 -5.60
CA GLY A 55 -55.40 36.98 -6.10
C GLY A 55 -55.29 38.04 -5.00
N PRO A 56 -55.07 39.30 -5.37
CA PRO A 56 -54.95 40.40 -4.39
C PRO A 56 -56.17 40.49 -3.45
N GLY A 57 -55.93 40.36 -2.14
CA GLY A 57 -56.95 40.41 -1.11
C GLY A 57 -57.73 39.10 -0.90
N ASN A 58 -57.52 38.05 -1.68
CA ASN A 58 -58.21 36.76 -1.56
C ASN A 58 -57.22 35.62 -1.32
N VAL A 59 -56.61 35.63 -0.13
CA VAL A 59 -55.64 34.66 0.31
C VAL A 59 -56.13 33.89 1.53
N ASP A 60 -56.21 32.54 1.44
CA ASP A 60 -56.60 31.71 2.58
C ASP A 60 -55.36 31.38 3.48
N PHE A 61 -55.08 32.33 4.38
CA PHE A 61 -53.97 32.18 5.34
C PHE A 61 -54.15 30.97 6.27
N SER A 62 -55.39 30.59 6.60
CA SER A 62 -55.66 29.46 7.49
C SER A 62 -55.19 28.13 6.87
N ALA A 63 -55.59 27.91 5.61
CA ALA A 63 -55.15 26.75 4.84
C ALA A 63 -53.62 26.74 4.61
N ILE A 64 -53.06 27.91 4.27
CA ILE A 64 -51.61 28.06 4.07
C ILE A 64 -50.83 27.69 5.33
N PHE A 65 -51.18 28.22 6.50
CA PHE A 65 -50.51 27.89 7.77
C PHE A 65 -50.65 26.41 8.14
N SER A 66 -51.80 25.79 7.83
CA SER A 66 -51.96 24.33 8.02
C SER A 66 -51.01 23.54 7.15
N ILE A 67 -50.89 23.87 5.86
CA ILE A 67 -49.97 23.20 4.92
C ILE A 67 -48.50 23.45 5.34
N MET A 68 -48.15 24.67 5.76
CA MET A 68 -46.80 24.99 6.23
C MET A 68 -46.39 24.16 7.46
N ARG A 69 -47.31 23.88 8.40
CA ARG A 69 -47.04 22.96 9.52
C ARG A 69 -46.70 21.55 9.04
N VAL A 70 -47.47 21.02 8.08
CA VAL A 70 -47.18 19.71 7.47
C VAL A 70 -45.85 19.72 6.76
N MET A 71 -45.52 20.79 6.02
CA MET A 71 -44.21 20.95 5.37
C MET A 71 -43.06 20.94 6.39
N ALA A 72 -43.19 21.68 7.50
CA ALA A 72 -42.17 21.73 8.54
C ALA A 72 -41.92 20.34 9.15
N VAL A 73 -42.98 19.57 9.43
CA VAL A 73 -42.88 18.21 9.92
C VAL A 73 -42.21 17.31 8.86
N ALA A 74 -42.62 17.40 7.59
CA ALA A 74 -42.05 16.62 6.51
C ALA A 74 -40.53 16.90 6.33
N ILE A 75 -40.12 18.18 6.41
CA ILE A 75 -38.72 18.58 6.36
C ILE A 75 -37.93 18.01 7.55
N ALA A 76 -38.48 18.11 8.77
CA ALA A 76 -37.81 17.56 9.96
C ALA A 76 -37.63 16.04 9.88
N VAL A 77 -38.64 15.30 9.44
CA VAL A 77 -38.57 13.85 9.23
C VAL A 77 -37.58 13.50 8.13
N THR A 78 -37.57 14.26 7.02
CA THR A 78 -36.58 14.06 5.94
C THR A 78 -35.17 14.26 6.44
N ALA A 79 -34.89 15.32 7.21
CA ALA A 79 -33.58 15.58 7.80
C ALA A 79 -33.16 14.46 8.75
N ALA A 80 -34.06 13.97 9.60
CA ALA A 80 -33.77 12.83 10.49
C ALA A 80 -33.49 11.54 9.70
N ALA A 81 -34.29 11.26 8.66
CA ALA A 81 -34.08 10.08 7.81
C ALA A 81 -32.75 10.14 7.08
N GLN A 82 -32.36 11.29 6.52
CA GLN A 82 -31.05 11.49 5.89
C GLN A 82 -29.89 11.33 6.89
N TRP A 83 -30.04 11.88 8.09
CA TRP A 83 -29.03 11.72 9.13
C TRP A 83 -28.83 10.27 9.52
N ILE A 84 -29.91 9.52 9.78
CA ILE A 84 -29.85 8.08 10.09
C ILE A 84 -29.21 7.30 8.94
N MET A 85 -29.62 7.55 7.70
CA MET A 85 -29.06 6.95 6.50
C MET A 85 -27.53 7.16 6.42
N ASN A 86 -27.08 8.40 6.62
CA ASN A 86 -25.64 8.72 6.57
C ASN A 86 -24.85 8.02 7.70
N VAL A 87 -25.40 7.96 8.92
CA VAL A 87 -24.79 7.23 10.03
C VAL A 87 -24.68 5.74 9.70
N CYS A 88 -25.73 5.13 9.13
CA CYS A 88 -25.69 3.73 8.70
C CYS A 88 -24.63 3.50 7.61
N ASN A 89 -24.62 4.34 6.57
CA ASN A 89 -23.68 4.22 5.45
C ASN A 89 -22.23 4.37 5.92
N ASN A 90 -21.94 5.36 6.74
CA ASN A 90 -20.61 5.54 7.33
C ASN A 90 -20.20 4.31 8.16
N LYS A 91 -21.09 3.80 9.01
CA LYS A 91 -20.79 2.63 9.84
C LYS A 91 -20.51 1.40 8.98
N ILE A 92 -21.28 1.16 7.91
CA ILE A 92 -21.06 0.05 6.98
C ILE A 92 -19.69 0.20 6.33
N VAL A 93 -19.42 1.35 5.70
CA VAL A 93 -18.21 1.58 4.91
C VAL A 93 -16.96 1.48 5.78
N TYR A 94 -16.92 2.19 6.91
CA TYR A 94 -15.73 2.19 7.76
C TYR A 94 -15.50 0.85 8.46
N THR A 95 -16.55 0.06 8.75
CA THR A 95 -16.36 -1.30 9.28
C THR A 95 -15.79 -2.24 8.21
N VAL A 96 -16.30 -2.19 6.97
CA VAL A 96 -15.77 -2.96 5.85
C VAL A 96 -14.30 -2.58 5.57
N THR A 97 -14.02 -1.28 5.52
CA THR A 97 -12.66 -0.73 5.31
C THR A 97 -11.69 -1.19 6.38
N ARG A 98 -12.10 -1.12 7.65
CA ARG A 98 -11.31 -1.61 8.78
C ARG A 98 -10.96 -3.08 8.62
N ASN A 99 -11.95 -3.94 8.35
CA ASN A 99 -11.75 -5.37 8.24
C ASN A 99 -10.80 -5.73 7.08
N ILE A 100 -10.95 -5.07 5.92
CA ILE A 100 -10.06 -5.26 4.77
C ILE A 100 -8.64 -4.83 5.11
N ARG A 101 -8.46 -3.70 5.81
CA ARG A 101 -7.14 -3.19 6.21
C ARG A 101 -6.46 -4.11 7.23
N GLU A 102 -7.19 -4.60 8.22
CA GLU A 102 -6.71 -5.58 9.21
C GLU A 102 -6.25 -6.87 8.52
N GLU A 103 -7.04 -7.40 7.60
CA GLU A 103 -6.71 -8.62 6.86
C GLU A 103 -5.52 -8.42 5.91
N ALA A 104 -5.46 -7.28 5.21
CA ALA A 104 -4.33 -6.96 4.34
C ALA A 104 -3.02 -6.80 5.14
N PHE A 105 -3.08 -6.19 6.33
CA PHE A 105 -1.92 -6.04 7.20
C PHE A 105 -1.47 -7.38 7.78
N ALA A 106 -2.39 -8.18 8.31
CA ALA A 106 -2.10 -9.52 8.82
C ALA A 106 -1.50 -10.43 7.74
N LYS A 107 -1.92 -10.21 6.47
CA LYS A 107 -1.38 -10.97 5.35
C LYS A 107 0.10 -10.69 5.12
N ILE A 108 0.56 -9.44 5.28
CA ILE A 108 1.99 -9.09 5.09
C ILE A 108 2.89 -9.90 6.02
N GLU A 109 2.47 -10.13 7.27
CA GLU A 109 3.27 -10.84 8.26
C GLU A 109 3.53 -12.31 7.89
N ILE A 110 2.66 -12.88 7.06
CA ILE A 110 2.74 -14.29 6.63
C ILE A 110 3.16 -14.46 5.16
N LEU A 111 3.46 -13.36 4.45
CA LEU A 111 3.94 -13.44 3.07
C LEU A 111 5.38 -13.92 3.01
N PRO A 112 5.76 -14.69 1.96
CA PRO A 112 7.15 -15.03 1.73
C PRO A 112 7.97 -13.78 1.39
N LEU A 113 9.23 -13.72 1.83
CA LEU A 113 10.14 -12.61 1.52
C LEU A 113 10.28 -12.36 0.02
N LYS A 114 10.15 -13.39 -0.80
CA LYS A 114 10.13 -13.28 -2.26
C LYS A 114 9.10 -12.26 -2.76
N TYR A 115 7.93 -12.16 -2.10
CA TYR A 115 6.93 -11.17 -2.46
C TYR A 115 7.42 -9.75 -2.15
N LEU A 116 8.01 -9.54 -0.98
CA LEU A 116 8.54 -8.24 -0.55
C LEU A 116 9.73 -7.79 -1.41
N ASP A 117 10.60 -8.72 -1.81
CA ASP A 117 11.75 -8.43 -2.68
C ASP A 117 11.36 -8.09 -4.14
N THR A 118 10.19 -8.57 -4.58
CA THR A 118 9.69 -8.33 -5.95
C THR A 118 8.74 -7.13 -6.06
N HIS A 119 8.27 -6.59 -4.93
CA HIS A 119 7.37 -5.44 -4.88
C HIS A 119 7.99 -4.31 -4.06
N SER A 120 7.87 -3.06 -4.53
CA SER A 120 8.39 -1.94 -3.75
C SER A 120 7.58 -1.74 -2.47
N SER A 121 8.25 -1.36 -1.37
CA SER A 121 7.58 -1.03 -0.11
C SER A 121 6.52 0.05 -0.28
N GLY A 122 6.76 1.04 -1.17
CA GLY A 122 5.80 2.08 -1.50
C GLY A 122 4.51 1.56 -2.17
N ASP A 123 4.62 0.55 -3.05
CA ASP A 123 3.44 -0.08 -3.66
C ASP A 123 2.59 -0.82 -2.61
N ILE A 124 3.23 -1.58 -1.72
CA ILE A 124 2.54 -2.31 -0.65
C ILE A 124 1.84 -1.34 0.31
N VAL A 125 2.53 -0.29 0.76
CA VAL A 125 1.95 0.75 1.61
C VAL A 125 0.79 1.46 0.91
N SER A 126 0.94 1.80 -0.37
CA SER A 126 -0.12 2.43 -1.17
C SER A 126 -1.36 1.55 -1.27
N ARG A 127 -1.21 0.23 -1.43
CA ARG A 127 -2.35 -0.72 -1.45
C ARG A 127 -3.13 -0.74 -0.15
N ILE A 128 -2.45 -0.67 1.01
CA ILE A 128 -3.09 -0.75 2.33
C ILE A 128 -3.72 0.59 2.74
N ILE A 129 -3.13 1.70 2.36
CA ILE A 129 -3.59 3.04 2.75
C ILE A 129 -4.44 3.63 1.63
N ALA A 130 -3.81 4.05 0.53
CA ALA A 130 -4.47 4.84 -0.50
C ALA A 130 -5.56 4.07 -1.26
N ASP A 131 -5.31 2.79 -1.63
CA ASP A 131 -6.30 2.00 -2.35
C ASP A 131 -7.49 1.63 -1.47
N VAL A 132 -7.27 1.36 -0.19
CA VAL A 132 -8.36 1.07 0.77
C VAL A 132 -9.19 2.33 1.03
N ASP A 133 -8.58 3.52 1.11
CA ASP A 133 -9.30 4.78 1.28
C ASP A 133 -10.11 5.12 0.01
N GLN A 134 -9.52 4.98 -1.18
CA GLN A 134 -10.25 5.20 -2.45
C GLN A 134 -11.41 4.20 -2.63
N PHE A 135 -11.23 2.96 -2.16
CA PHE A 135 -12.33 1.99 -2.12
C PHE A 135 -13.45 2.43 -1.17
N ALA A 136 -13.11 2.94 0.02
CA ALA A 136 -14.07 3.44 0.99
C ALA A 136 -14.89 4.60 0.41
N ASP A 137 -14.24 5.58 -0.21
CA ASP A 137 -14.89 6.75 -0.81
C ASP A 137 -15.86 6.35 -1.93
N GLY A 138 -15.43 5.47 -2.83
CA GLY A 138 -16.30 4.99 -3.90
C GLY A 138 -17.47 4.15 -3.39
N LEU A 139 -17.28 3.34 -2.35
CA LEU A 139 -18.34 2.58 -1.72
C LEU A 139 -19.36 3.51 -1.03
N LEU A 140 -18.88 4.54 -0.33
CA LEU A 140 -19.73 5.54 0.31
C LEU A 140 -20.57 6.32 -0.72
N MET A 141 -19.95 6.75 -1.84
CA MET A 141 -20.67 7.38 -2.95
C MET A 141 -21.70 6.44 -3.57
N GLY A 142 -21.36 5.16 -3.72
CA GLY A 142 -22.30 4.16 -4.22
C GLY A 142 -23.56 4.06 -3.37
N PHE A 143 -23.42 3.94 -2.07
CA PHE A 143 -24.57 3.88 -1.15
C PHE A 143 -25.37 5.18 -1.07
N THR A 144 -24.69 6.33 -1.00
CA THR A 144 -25.37 7.62 -0.77
C THR A 144 -25.95 8.22 -2.02
N GLN A 145 -25.26 8.17 -3.16
CA GLN A 145 -25.66 8.89 -4.38
C GLN A 145 -26.30 7.98 -5.44
N LEU A 146 -25.72 6.80 -5.72
CA LEU A 146 -26.27 5.94 -6.77
C LEU A 146 -27.66 5.42 -6.38
N PHE A 147 -27.79 4.88 -5.16
CA PHE A 147 -29.07 4.32 -4.71
C PHE A 147 -30.13 5.40 -4.55
N THR A 148 -29.79 6.50 -3.88
CA THR A 148 -30.71 7.65 -3.70
C THR A 148 -31.12 8.25 -5.06
N GLY A 149 -30.15 8.35 -6.00
CA GLY A 149 -30.39 8.82 -7.37
C GLY A 149 -31.39 7.95 -8.13
N ILE A 150 -31.24 6.62 -8.06
CA ILE A 150 -32.19 5.69 -8.71
C ILE A 150 -33.59 5.84 -8.11
N VAL A 151 -33.70 5.86 -6.76
CA VAL A 151 -34.99 6.02 -6.09
C VAL A 151 -35.62 7.38 -6.45
N THR A 152 -34.80 8.44 -6.55
CA THR A 152 -35.30 9.78 -6.97
C THR A 152 -35.83 9.76 -8.40
N ILE A 153 -35.11 9.14 -9.36
CA ILE A 153 -35.59 9.04 -10.76
C ILE A 153 -36.94 8.32 -10.82
N VAL A 154 -37.02 7.12 -10.19
CA VAL A 154 -38.23 6.31 -10.21
C VAL A 154 -39.39 7.03 -9.49
N GLY A 155 -39.10 7.55 -8.30
CA GLY A 155 -40.10 8.30 -7.51
C GLY A 155 -40.59 9.55 -8.22
N THR A 156 -39.68 10.35 -8.79
CA THR A 156 -40.07 11.56 -9.54
C THR A 156 -40.95 11.22 -10.74
N LEU A 157 -40.58 10.16 -11.49
CA LEU A 157 -41.40 9.69 -12.61
C LEU A 157 -42.82 9.31 -12.17
N PHE A 158 -42.95 8.60 -11.04
CA PHE A 158 -44.23 8.23 -10.48
C PHE A 158 -45.07 9.47 -10.11
N PHE A 159 -44.48 10.45 -9.43
CA PHE A 159 -45.17 11.70 -9.09
C PHE A 159 -45.55 12.51 -10.32
N MET A 160 -44.69 12.61 -11.32
CA MET A 160 -45.00 13.32 -12.59
C MET A 160 -46.17 12.67 -13.33
N LEU A 161 -46.19 11.34 -13.43
CA LEU A 161 -47.27 10.58 -14.04
C LEU A 161 -48.62 10.79 -13.31
N SER A 162 -48.58 10.92 -11.98
CA SER A 162 -49.78 11.17 -11.17
C SER A 162 -50.36 12.58 -11.37
N VAL A 163 -49.52 13.55 -11.76
CA VAL A 163 -49.96 14.95 -12.00
C VAL A 163 -50.45 15.12 -13.45
N ASN A 164 -49.61 14.79 -14.43
CA ASN A 164 -50.00 14.88 -15.86
C ASN A 164 -49.15 13.95 -16.74
N PRO A 165 -49.70 12.84 -17.26
CA PRO A 165 -48.96 11.90 -18.11
C PRO A 165 -48.45 12.53 -19.42
N GLY A 166 -49.18 13.43 -20.03
CA GLY A 166 -48.81 14.07 -21.30
C GLY A 166 -47.53 14.90 -21.18
N ILE A 167 -47.42 15.73 -20.14
CA ILE A 167 -46.25 16.56 -19.90
C ILE A 167 -45.06 15.68 -19.45
N THR A 168 -45.34 14.58 -18.73
CA THR A 168 -44.29 13.61 -18.33
C THR A 168 -43.57 13.03 -19.54
N VAL A 169 -44.29 12.69 -20.62
CA VAL A 169 -43.70 12.20 -21.87
C VAL A 169 -42.72 13.23 -22.45
N VAL A 170 -43.05 14.53 -22.41
CA VAL A 170 -42.16 15.60 -22.88
C VAL A 170 -40.85 15.60 -22.12
N VAL A 171 -40.88 15.46 -20.78
CA VAL A 171 -39.68 15.41 -19.93
C VAL A 171 -38.85 14.15 -20.26
N VAL A 172 -39.49 12.99 -20.31
CA VAL A 172 -38.82 11.71 -20.57
C VAL A 172 -38.15 11.68 -21.95
N VAL A 173 -38.78 12.26 -22.97
CA VAL A 173 -38.21 12.31 -24.33
C VAL A 173 -37.05 13.32 -24.43
N LEU A 174 -37.11 14.44 -23.71
CA LEU A 174 -36.06 15.47 -23.79
C LEU A 174 -34.84 15.15 -22.89
N THR A 175 -35.02 14.43 -21.79
CA THR A 175 -33.92 14.11 -20.87
C THR A 175 -32.74 13.36 -21.52
N PRO A 176 -32.93 12.38 -22.41
CA PRO A 176 -31.81 11.72 -23.10
C PRO A 176 -30.89 12.67 -23.87
N VAL A 177 -31.41 13.82 -24.33
CA VAL A 177 -30.56 14.84 -24.98
C VAL A 177 -29.49 15.36 -24.03
N SER A 178 -29.83 15.58 -22.76
CA SER A 178 -28.86 15.98 -21.72
C SER A 178 -27.77 14.90 -21.52
N LEU A 179 -28.18 13.63 -21.51
CA LEU A 179 -27.24 12.51 -21.41
C LEU A 179 -26.28 12.40 -22.61
N LEU A 180 -26.79 12.61 -23.82
CA LEU A 180 -25.98 12.58 -25.05
C LEU A 180 -24.93 13.70 -25.01
N VAL A 181 -25.32 14.92 -24.63
CA VAL A 181 -24.42 16.06 -24.50
C VAL A 181 -23.39 15.81 -23.41
N ALA A 182 -23.81 15.35 -22.23
CA ALA A 182 -22.91 15.02 -21.14
C ALA A 182 -21.88 13.92 -21.54
N ASN A 183 -22.33 12.85 -22.18
CA ASN A 183 -21.45 11.75 -22.64
C ASN A 183 -20.46 12.21 -23.71
N PHE A 184 -20.88 13.06 -24.64
CA PHE A 184 -19.98 13.62 -25.66
C PHE A 184 -18.85 14.43 -25.00
N ILE A 185 -19.21 15.32 -24.06
CA ILE A 185 -18.22 16.14 -23.35
C ILE A 185 -17.32 15.26 -22.48
N ALA A 186 -17.90 14.30 -21.74
CA ALA A 186 -17.16 13.39 -20.86
C ALA A 186 -16.07 12.59 -21.62
N LYS A 187 -16.38 12.07 -22.81
CA LYS A 187 -15.38 11.38 -23.63
C LYS A 187 -14.20 12.27 -24.01
N ARG A 188 -14.45 13.54 -24.35
CA ARG A 188 -13.39 14.51 -24.67
C ARG A 188 -12.58 14.88 -23.44
N THR A 189 -13.26 15.12 -22.33
CA THR A 189 -12.66 15.42 -21.03
C THR A 189 -11.74 14.28 -20.57
N TYR A 190 -12.20 13.04 -20.60
CA TYR A 190 -11.42 11.85 -20.23
C TYR A 190 -10.12 11.71 -21.04
N SER A 191 -10.20 11.91 -22.35
CA SER A 191 -9.01 11.86 -23.23
C SER A 191 -7.96 12.90 -22.81
N MET A 192 -8.38 14.12 -22.48
CA MET A 192 -7.48 15.19 -22.06
C MET A 192 -6.91 14.96 -20.65
N PHE A 193 -7.71 14.49 -19.70
CA PHE A 193 -7.22 14.11 -18.37
C PHE A 193 -6.21 12.97 -18.40
N LYS A 194 -6.40 11.99 -19.29
CA LYS A 194 -5.42 10.90 -19.49
C LYS A 194 -4.06 11.43 -19.96
N LEU A 195 -4.08 12.37 -20.92
CA LEU A 195 -2.84 13.01 -21.39
C LEU A 195 -2.19 13.86 -20.30
N GLN A 196 -2.97 14.63 -19.56
CA GLN A 196 -2.51 15.43 -18.43
C GLN A 196 -1.87 14.55 -17.35
N SER A 197 -2.53 13.46 -16.95
CA SER A 197 -2.04 12.53 -15.94
C SER A 197 -0.72 11.87 -16.36
N LYS A 198 -0.63 11.43 -17.63
CA LYS A 198 0.60 10.87 -18.18
C LYS A 198 1.75 11.88 -18.12
N THR A 199 1.51 13.12 -18.60
CA THR A 199 2.56 14.15 -18.63
C THR A 199 2.94 14.62 -17.22
N ARG A 200 1.99 14.63 -16.27
CA ARG A 200 2.29 14.89 -14.85
C ARG A 200 3.19 13.80 -14.27
N GLY A 201 2.94 12.53 -14.62
CA GLY A 201 3.84 11.42 -14.23
C GLY A 201 5.26 11.59 -14.78
N GLU A 202 5.41 12.02 -16.05
CA GLU A 202 6.71 12.33 -16.65
C GLU A 202 7.44 13.48 -15.90
N GLN A 203 6.69 14.52 -15.52
CA GLN A 203 7.22 15.64 -14.74
C GLN A 203 7.67 15.23 -13.35
N THR A 204 6.82 14.45 -12.64
CA THR A 204 7.13 13.95 -11.30
C THR A 204 8.37 13.06 -11.32
N ALA A 205 8.49 12.18 -12.31
CA ALA A 205 9.65 11.31 -12.46
C ALA A 205 10.94 12.13 -12.67
N LEU A 206 10.89 13.16 -13.53
CA LEU A 206 12.03 14.06 -13.72
C LEU A 206 12.40 14.81 -12.44
N ILE A 207 11.42 15.35 -11.70
CA ILE A 207 11.66 16.07 -10.44
C ILE A 207 12.34 15.15 -9.42
N ASN A 208 11.83 13.93 -9.23
CA ASN A 208 12.42 12.97 -8.30
C ASN A 208 13.86 12.62 -8.71
N GLU A 209 14.08 12.30 -9.99
CA GLU A 209 15.42 12.03 -10.53
C GLU A 209 16.40 13.17 -10.24
N MET A 210 15.95 14.41 -10.42
CA MET A 210 16.81 15.58 -10.22
C MET A 210 17.06 15.88 -8.73
N ILE A 211 16.07 15.69 -7.85
CA ILE A 211 16.25 15.88 -6.41
C ILE A 211 17.24 14.85 -5.85
N GLU A 212 17.09 13.59 -6.23
CA GLU A 212 17.98 12.51 -5.79
C GLU A 212 19.42 12.71 -6.28
N ASN A 213 19.59 13.23 -7.50
CA ASN A 213 20.88 13.40 -8.15
C ASN A 213 21.35 14.86 -8.26
N GLN A 214 20.82 15.78 -7.46
CA GLN A 214 21.13 17.20 -7.57
C GLN A 214 22.63 17.51 -7.47
N LYS A 215 23.34 16.81 -6.58
CA LYS A 215 24.81 16.96 -6.46
C LYS A 215 25.54 16.60 -7.77
N VAL A 216 25.05 15.59 -8.49
CA VAL A 216 25.63 15.18 -9.78
C VAL A 216 25.34 16.23 -10.85
N VAL A 217 24.10 16.73 -10.92
CA VAL A 217 23.70 17.78 -11.86
C VAL A 217 24.60 19.03 -11.69
N GLN A 218 24.80 19.47 -10.44
CA GLN A 218 25.68 20.62 -10.13
C GLN A 218 27.15 20.34 -10.43
N ALA A 219 27.65 19.14 -10.07
CA ALA A 219 29.05 18.78 -10.31
C ALA A 219 29.43 18.76 -11.80
N TYR A 220 28.46 18.47 -12.68
CA TYR A 220 28.64 18.41 -14.12
C TYR A 220 28.09 19.63 -14.87
N GLY A 221 27.57 20.65 -14.17
CA GLY A 221 27.06 21.90 -14.79
C GLY A 221 25.93 21.67 -15.78
N GLN A 222 24.99 20.72 -15.45
CA GLN A 222 23.90 20.34 -16.36
C GLN A 222 22.56 21.04 -16.03
N GLU A 223 22.57 22.10 -15.20
CA GLU A 223 21.36 22.76 -14.72
C GLU A 223 20.50 23.31 -15.85
N GLU A 224 21.13 24.01 -16.84
CA GLU A 224 20.40 24.59 -17.97
C GLU A 224 19.72 23.50 -18.83
N LYS A 225 20.40 22.37 -19.04
CA LYS A 225 19.85 21.26 -19.82
C LYS A 225 18.67 20.59 -19.14
N VAL A 226 18.77 20.42 -17.82
CA VAL A 226 17.69 19.89 -16.98
C VAL A 226 16.51 20.84 -16.98
N GLN A 227 16.77 22.16 -16.81
CA GLN A 227 15.74 23.19 -16.85
C GLN A 227 14.99 23.18 -18.19
N LYS A 228 15.71 23.13 -19.31
CA LYS A 228 15.09 23.04 -20.63
C LYS A 228 14.20 21.83 -20.79
N ARG A 229 14.64 20.65 -20.31
CA ARG A 229 13.83 19.42 -20.33
C ARG A 229 12.57 19.55 -19.46
N PHE A 230 12.70 20.19 -18.29
CA PHE A 230 11.56 20.48 -17.42
C PHE A 230 10.57 21.41 -18.11
N ASP A 231 11.02 22.49 -18.73
CA ASP A 231 10.17 23.46 -19.41
C ASP A 231 9.40 22.83 -20.57
N GLU A 232 10.03 21.96 -21.37
CA GLU A 232 9.37 21.22 -22.44
C GLU A 232 8.22 20.31 -21.93
N ILE A 233 8.42 19.66 -20.79
CA ILE A 233 7.38 18.82 -20.16
C ILE A 233 6.29 19.72 -19.56
N ASN A 234 6.68 20.80 -18.89
CA ASN A 234 5.77 21.73 -18.25
C ASN A 234 4.86 22.45 -19.25
N ASP A 235 5.38 22.86 -20.40
CA ASP A 235 4.59 23.44 -21.50
C ASP A 235 3.57 22.46 -22.06
N ARG A 236 3.94 21.19 -22.21
CA ARG A 236 2.99 20.14 -22.62
C ARG A 236 1.92 19.95 -21.56
N LEU A 237 2.31 19.90 -20.28
CA LEU A 237 1.39 19.74 -19.14
C LEU A 237 0.42 20.93 -19.08
N GLN A 238 0.89 22.15 -19.25
CA GLN A 238 0.07 23.36 -19.30
C GLN A 238 -1.01 23.26 -20.39
N LYS A 239 -0.61 22.89 -21.62
CA LYS A 239 -1.54 22.74 -22.74
C LYS A 239 -2.63 21.67 -22.48
N TYR A 240 -2.23 20.53 -21.93
CA TYR A 240 -3.18 19.46 -21.60
C TYR A 240 -4.07 19.83 -20.41
N SER A 241 -3.50 20.48 -19.39
CA SER A 241 -4.25 20.95 -18.23
C SER A 241 -5.29 22.00 -18.61
N LEU A 242 -4.92 22.98 -19.44
CA LEU A 242 -5.85 24.01 -19.93
C LEU A 242 -7.02 23.38 -20.69
N ARG A 243 -6.74 22.43 -21.60
CA ARG A 243 -7.78 21.74 -22.36
C ARG A 243 -8.65 20.84 -21.49
N ALA A 244 -8.04 20.11 -20.56
CA ALA A 244 -8.78 19.26 -19.62
C ALA A 244 -9.72 20.09 -18.75
N THR A 245 -9.24 21.19 -18.19
CA THR A 245 -10.05 22.14 -17.39
C THR A 245 -11.14 22.79 -18.22
N PHE A 246 -10.86 23.21 -19.46
CA PHE A 246 -11.84 23.81 -20.34
C PHE A 246 -13.01 22.84 -20.64
N PHE A 247 -12.71 21.61 -21.08
CA PHE A 247 -13.75 20.62 -21.34
C PHE A 247 -14.50 20.19 -20.08
N SER A 248 -13.80 20.06 -18.94
CA SER A 248 -14.45 19.77 -17.67
C SER A 248 -15.39 20.90 -17.22
N SER A 249 -14.96 22.15 -17.35
CA SER A 249 -15.75 23.32 -16.95
C SER A 249 -16.98 23.55 -17.81
N ILE A 250 -16.96 23.14 -19.08
CA ILE A 250 -18.08 23.30 -19.99
C ILE A 250 -19.22 22.29 -19.71
N THR A 251 -18.95 21.21 -18.98
CA THR A 251 -19.95 20.17 -18.69
C THR A 251 -21.16 20.74 -17.93
N ASN A 252 -20.93 21.47 -16.86
CA ASN A 252 -22.01 22.05 -16.04
C ASN A 252 -22.83 23.10 -16.79
N PRO A 253 -22.25 24.11 -17.49
CA PRO A 253 -23.02 25.05 -18.30
C PRO A 253 -23.83 24.37 -19.40
N ALA A 254 -23.24 23.38 -20.12
CA ALA A 254 -23.92 22.68 -21.19
C ALA A 254 -25.11 21.86 -20.69
N THR A 255 -24.93 21.11 -19.62
CA THR A 255 -26.05 20.34 -19.01
C THR A 255 -27.12 21.25 -18.41
N ARG A 256 -26.74 22.37 -17.78
CA ARG A 256 -27.72 23.39 -17.31
C ARG A 256 -28.49 24.01 -18.45
N PHE A 257 -27.85 24.30 -19.58
CA PHE A 257 -28.53 24.83 -20.77
C PHE A 257 -29.60 23.85 -21.28
N VAL A 258 -29.25 22.54 -21.44
CA VAL A 258 -30.22 21.52 -21.86
C VAL A 258 -31.36 21.39 -20.82
N ASN A 259 -31.04 21.38 -19.52
CA ASN A 259 -32.03 21.29 -18.48
C ASN A 259 -32.98 22.53 -18.50
N SER A 260 -32.43 23.71 -18.83
CA SER A 260 -33.27 24.92 -19.00
C SER A 260 -34.21 24.82 -20.20
N LEU A 261 -33.79 24.17 -21.30
CA LEU A 261 -34.68 23.87 -22.43
C LEU A 261 -35.81 22.92 -22.03
N VAL A 262 -35.48 21.86 -21.27
CA VAL A 262 -36.50 20.94 -20.73
C VAL A 262 -37.47 21.69 -19.82
N TYR A 263 -36.97 22.53 -18.92
CA TYR A 263 -37.74 23.33 -18.01
C TYR A 263 -38.66 24.30 -18.76
N THR A 264 -38.16 24.96 -19.81
CA THR A 264 -38.93 25.87 -20.67
C THR A 264 -40.05 25.13 -21.44
N ALA A 265 -39.71 23.95 -21.99
CA ALA A 265 -40.72 23.14 -22.68
C ALA A 265 -41.85 22.69 -21.75
N VAL A 266 -41.50 22.29 -20.52
CA VAL A 266 -42.48 21.95 -19.47
C VAL A 266 -43.28 23.17 -19.06
N GLY A 267 -42.65 24.34 -18.90
CA GLY A 267 -43.32 25.60 -18.58
C GLY A 267 -44.35 25.99 -19.64
N LEU A 268 -43.96 25.93 -20.92
CA LEU A 268 -44.88 26.26 -22.03
C LEU A 268 -46.03 25.26 -22.14
N THR A 269 -45.74 23.96 -22.16
CA THR A 269 -46.80 22.94 -22.26
C THR A 269 -47.74 22.93 -21.05
N GLY A 270 -47.17 23.14 -19.85
CA GLY A 270 -47.93 23.21 -18.61
C GLY A 270 -48.75 24.49 -18.51
N ALA A 271 -48.24 25.65 -18.98
CA ALA A 271 -49.00 26.89 -19.06
C ALA A 271 -50.22 26.77 -20.01
N PHE A 272 -50.01 26.13 -21.18
CA PHE A 272 -51.14 25.83 -22.08
C PHE A 272 -52.18 24.89 -21.44
N ALA A 273 -51.72 23.90 -20.67
CA ALA A 273 -52.61 22.99 -19.94
C ALA A 273 -53.39 23.73 -18.82
N ALA A 274 -52.73 24.65 -18.11
CA ALA A 274 -53.35 25.46 -17.07
C ALA A 274 -54.40 26.44 -17.63
N VAL A 275 -54.10 27.12 -18.73
CA VAL A 275 -55.07 28.00 -19.43
C VAL A 275 -56.30 27.22 -19.93
N ARG A 276 -56.12 25.97 -20.30
CA ARG A 276 -57.24 25.06 -20.71
C ARG A 276 -57.98 24.45 -19.51
N GLY A 277 -57.57 24.74 -18.29
CA GLY A 277 -58.19 24.18 -17.07
C GLY A 277 -57.88 22.70 -16.80
N VAL A 278 -56.89 22.11 -17.50
CA VAL A 278 -56.47 20.70 -17.34
C VAL A 278 -55.63 20.51 -16.08
N MET A 279 -54.95 21.58 -15.61
CA MET A 279 -54.16 21.57 -14.38
C MET A 279 -54.21 22.93 -13.68
N THR A 280 -53.91 22.95 -12.36
CA THR A 280 -53.81 24.19 -11.57
C THR A 280 -52.44 24.85 -11.74
N VAL A 281 -52.32 26.13 -11.34
CA VAL A 281 -51.04 26.85 -11.29
C VAL A 281 -50.09 26.19 -10.28
N GLY A 282 -50.62 25.71 -9.14
CA GLY A 282 -49.86 24.98 -8.14
C GLY A 282 -49.34 23.63 -8.66
N GLN A 283 -50.14 22.90 -9.42
CA GLN A 283 -49.72 21.68 -10.08
C GLN A 283 -48.61 21.94 -11.10
N LEU A 284 -48.67 23.03 -11.86
CA LEU A 284 -47.59 23.45 -12.76
C LEU A 284 -46.31 23.75 -12.00
N SER A 285 -46.38 24.47 -10.88
CA SER A 285 -45.24 24.77 -10.01
C SER A 285 -44.60 23.49 -9.47
N ALA A 286 -45.39 22.52 -9.02
CA ALA A 286 -44.91 21.22 -8.57
C ALA A 286 -44.23 20.46 -9.71
N PHE A 287 -44.80 20.46 -10.90
CA PHE A 287 -44.27 19.77 -12.06
C PHE A 287 -42.91 20.33 -12.52
N LEU A 288 -42.74 21.66 -12.51
CA LEU A 288 -41.48 22.33 -12.79
C LEU A 288 -40.39 21.94 -11.79
N SER A 289 -40.76 21.80 -10.50
CA SER A 289 -39.86 21.28 -9.47
C SER A 289 -39.45 19.83 -9.75
N TYR A 290 -40.40 18.99 -10.19
CA TYR A 290 -40.10 17.60 -10.56
C TYR A 290 -39.21 17.50 -11.78
N ALA A 291 -39.38 18.32 -12.80
CA ALA A 291 -38.54 18.36 -13.99
C ALA A 291 -37.05 18.58 -13.61
N ASN A 292 -36.81 19.50 -12.64
CA ASN A 292 -35.46 19.71 -12.11
C ASN A 292 -34.95 18.53 -11.29
N GLN A 293 -35.79 17.96 -10.41
CA GLN A 293 -35.39 16.82 -9.58
C GLN A 293 -35.14 15.53 -10.38
N TYR A 294 -35.85 15.34 -11.49
CA TYR A 294 -35.69 14.22 -12.39
C TYR A 294 -34.33 14.25 -13.14
N THR A 295 -33.91 15.43 -13.59
CA THR A 295 -32.68 15.56 -14.40
C THR A 295 -31.40 15.57 -13.56
N LYS A 296 -31.46 15.98 -12.29
CA LYS A 296 -30.28 16.10 -11.41
C LYS A 296 -29.51 14.79 -11.20
N PRO A 297 -30.15 13.65 -10.84
CA PRO A 297 -29.43 12.38 -10.64
C PRO A 297 -28.70 11.87 -11.87
N PHE A 298 -29.18 12.14 -13.08
CA PHE A 298 -28.49 11.70 -14.30
C PHE A 298 -27.11 12.33 -14.47
N ASN A 299 -26.94 13.58 -14.03
CA ASN A 299 -25.66 14.26 -14.07
C ASN A 299 -24.70 13.71 -12.98
N GLU A 300 -25.22 13.34 -11.81
CA GLU A 300 -24.45 12.81 -10.68
C GLU A 300 -24.04 11.35 -10.89
N ILE A 301 -24.92 10.50 -11.43
CA ILE A 301 -24.69 9.07 -11.63
C ILE A 301 -23.42 8.80 -12.48
N SER A 302 -23.16 9.62 -13.50
CA SER A 302 -21.97 9.44 -14.34
C SER A 302 -20.67 9.55 -13.53
N GLY A 303 -20.58 10.51 -12.61
CA GLY A 303 -19.45 10.66 -11.70
C GLY A 303 -19.32 9.48 -10.73
N VAL A 304 -20.45 9.08 -10.13
CA VAL A 304 -20.49 7.96 -9.18
C VAL A 304 -20.08 6.63 -9.82
N ILE A 305 -20.49 6.38 -11.07
CA ILE A 305 -20.07 5.17 -11.80
C ILE A 305 -18.56 5.15 -11.99
N THR A 306 -17.95 6.30 -12.30
CA THR A 306 -16.48 6.39 -12.45
C THR A 306 -15.77 6.12 -11.13
N GLU A 307 -16.24 6.70 -10.03
CA GLU A 307 -15.68 6.47 -8.70
C GLU A 307 -15.85 5.02 -8.23
N LEU A 308 -17.00 4.40 -8.53
CA LEU A 308 -17.21 2.98 -8.26
C LEU A 308 -16.26 2.09 -9.08
N GLN A 309 -15.98 2.43 -10.33
CA GLN A 309 -15.00 1.70 -11.15
C GLN A 309 -13.60 1.83 -10.58
N ASN A 310 -13.21 3.03 -10.14
CA ASN A 310 -11.93 3.27 -9.45
C ASN A 310 -11.86 2.46 -8.15
N ALA A 311 -12.91 2.51 -7.34
CA ALA A 311 -13.00 1.76 -6.09
C ALA A 311 -12.86 0.24 -6.30
N ILE A 312 -13.53 -0.30 -7.32
CA ILE A 312 -13.41 -1.73 -7.68
C ILE A 312 -12.00 -2.07 -8.13
N ALA A 313 -11.34 -1.20 -8.89
CA ALA A 313 -9.95 -1.40 -9.31
C ALA A 313 -8.99 -1.39 -8.11
N CYS A 314 -9.17 -0.45 -7.17
CA CYS A 314 -8.41 -0.38 -5.93
C CYS A 314 -8.65 -1.61 -5.04
N ALA A 315 -9.90 -2.01 -4.84
CA ALA A 315 -10.25 -3.26 -4.15
C ALA A 315 -9.57 -4.48 -4.80
N GLY A 316 -9.50 -4.51 -6.13
CA GLY A 316 -8.81 -5.56 -6.88
C GLY A 316 -7.34 -5.70 -6.46
N ARG A 317 -6.59 -4.59 -6.41
CA ARG A 317 -5.18 -4.58 -5.98
C ARG A 317 -5.00 -5.01 -4.52
N VAL A 318 -5.90 -4.57 -3.64
CA VAL A 318 -5.90 -4.99 -2.23
C VAL A 318 -6.19 -6.49 -2.10
N PHE A 319 -7.17 -7.01 -2.83
CA PHE A 319 -7.47 -8.44 -2.81
C PHE A 319 -6.40 -9.31 -3.49
N GLU A 320 -5.62 -8.77 -4.43
CA GLU A 320 -4.43 -9.45 -4.93
C GLU A 320 -3.43 -9.70 -3.80
N LEU A 321 -3.18 -8.68 -2.95
CA LEU A 321 -2.32 -8.81 -1.77
C LEU A 321 -2.89 -9.83 -0.77
N ILE A 322 -4.17 -9.72 -0.42
CA ILE A 322 -4.82 -10.62 0.56
C ILE A 322 -4.81 -12.08 0.09
N ASN A 323 -5.00 -12.31 -1.22
CA ASN A 323 -5.07 -13.66 -1.79
C ASN A 323 -3.70 -14.23 -2.20
N GLU A 324 -2.61 -13.48 -2.01
CA GLU A 324 -1.28 -14.00 -2.30
C GLU A 324 -1.01 -15.26 -1.44
N GLU A 325 -0.28 -16.20 -1.98
CA GLU A 325 0.05 -17.43 -1.26
C GLU A 325 0.91 -17.10 -0.04
N PRO A 326 0.51 -17.53 1.18
CA PRO A 326 1.36 -17.34 2.36
C PRO A 326 2.63 -18.18 2.23
N GLN A 327 3.65 -17.85 3.02
CA GLN A 327 4.82 -18.72 3.16
C GLN A 327 4.36 -20.13 3.60
N ILE A 328 5.12 -21.16 3.19
CA ILE A 328 4.86 -22.53 3.60
C ILE A 328 4.77 -22.57 5.13
N PRO A 329 3.70 -23.08 5.72
CA PRO A 329 3.56 -23.11 7.18
C PRO A 329 4.66 -23.99 7.82
N ASP A 330 4.97 -23.69 9.08
CA ASP A 330 5.89 -24.54 9.84
C ASP A 330 5.25 -25.92 10.09
N PRO A 331 6.07 -26.99 10.14
CA PRO A 331 5.54 -28.33 10.33
C PRO A 331 4.88 -28.52 11.69
N GLU A 332 3.79 -29.31 11.73
CA GLU A 332 3.13 -29.74 12.97
C GLU A 332 2.94 -31.27 12.94
N PRO A 333 3.60 -32.04 13.83
CA PRO A 333 4.55 -31.61 14.86
C PRO A 333 5.93 -31.22 14.27
N ALA A 334 6.56 -30.18 14.82
CA ALA A 334 7.92 -29.81 14.47
C ALA A 334 8.92 -30.66 15.26
N LYS A 335 10.07 -30.95 14.64
CA LYS A 335 11.21 -31.55 15.33
C LYS A 335 11.89 -30.52 16.23
N GLU A 336 12.57 -30.98 17.27
CA GLU A 336 13.39 -30.14 18.15
C GLU A 336 14.88 -30.34 17.86
N LEU A 337 15.66 -29.31 18.09
CA LEU A 337 17.12 -29.39 18.00
C LEU A 337 17.69 -29.89 19.34
N PRO A 338 18.83 -30.61 19.33
CA PRO A 338 19.52 -30.97 20.54
C PRO A 338 20.03 -29.73 21.29
N LYS A 339 20.37 -29.88 22.58
CA LYS A 339 20.90 -28.78 23.41
C LYS A 339 22.23 -28.20 22.89
N GLU A 340 23.05 -29.05 22.31
CA GLU A 340 24.31 -28.62 21.73
C GLU A 340 24.17 -28.54 20.21
N ILE A 341 24.32 -27.34 19.67
CA ILE A 341 24.17 -27.03 18.23
C ILE A 341 25.47 -26.42 17.72
N GLY A 342 25.84 -26.74 16.49
CA GLY A 342 27.03 -26.18 15.85
C GLY A 342 27.37 -26.82 14.50
N ARG A 343 26.80 -27.98 14.16
CA ARG A 343 27.04 -28.65 12.89
C ARG A 343 25.95 -28.30 11.87
N VAL A 344 26.38 -27.87 10.70
CA VAL A 344 25.52 -27.62 9.54
C VAL A 344 25.95 -28.47 8.37
N SER A 345 25.02 -29.18 7.74
CA SER A 345 25.29 -29.92 6.49
C SER A 345 24.34 -29.47 5.38
N ILE A 346 24.88 -29.20 4.22
CA ILE A 346 24.19 -28.81 3.01
C ILE A 346 24.44 -29.88 1.97
N SER A 347 23.39 -30.50 1.43
CA SER A 347 23.51 -31.63 0.51
C SER A 347 22.72 -31.36 -0.77
N ASN A 348 23.44 -31.29 -1.90
CA ASN A 348 22.89 -31.11 -3.26
C ASN A 348 21.87 -29.97 -3.37
N VAL A 349 22.11 -28.84 -2.69
CA VAL A 349 21.21 -27.73 -2.65
C VAL A 349 21.21 -26.99 -3.99
N SER A 350 20.00 -26.78 -4.52
CA SER A 350 19.75 -25.95 -5.70
C SER A 350 18.73 -24.87 -5.34
N PHE A 351 18.92 -23.67 -5.87
CA PHE A 351 18.03 -22.53 -5.61
C PHE A 351 18.04 -21.49 -6.73
N SER A 352 16.88 -20.89 -6.97
CA SER A 352 16.67 -19.79 -7.91
C SER A 352 15.63 -18.79 -7.38
N TYR A 353 15.92 -17.50 -7.49
CA TYR A 353 14.90 -16.45 -7.20
C TYR A 353 13.81 -16.44 -8.28
N THR A 354 14.19 -16.70 -9.52
CA THR A 354 13.28 -16.83 -10.67
C THR A 354 13.53 -18.14 -11.39
N PRO A 355 12.50 -18.83 -11.91
CA PRO A 355 12.65 -20.14 -12.57
C PRO A 355 13.63 -20.13 -13.76
N GLU A 356 13.77 -18.97 -14.42
CA GLU A 356 14.58 -18.83 -15.62
C GLU A 356 16.08 -18.74 -15.32
N LYS A 357 16.48 -18.32 -14.11
CA LYS A 357 17.87 -18.08 -13.74
C LYS A 357 18.26 -18.88 -12.51
N LYS A 358 18.78 -20.11 -12.73
CA LYS A 358 19.37 -20.93 -11.66
C LYS A 358 20.60 -20.22 -11.10
N LEU A 359 20.57 -19.90 -9.81
CA LEU A 359 21.67 -19.20 -9.13
C LEU A 359 22.59 -20.16 -8.38
N ILE A 360 22.05 -21.09 -7.61
CA ILE A 360 22.82 -22.11 -6.87
C ILE A 360 22.50 -23.48 -7.48
N ARG A 361 23.52 -24.29 -7.71
CA ARG A 361 23.41 -25.64 -8.30
C ARG A 361 24.29 -26.61 -7.54
N ASP A 362 23.67 -27.69 -7.08
CA ASP A 362 24.39 -28.83 -6.48
C ASP A 362 25.40 -28.41 -5.39
N PHE A 363 24.98 -27.48 -4.52
CA PHE A 363 25.84 -26.94 -3.48
C PHE A 363 25.96 -27.92 -2.32
N ASN A 364 27.21 -28.28 -1.96
CA ASN A 364 27.52 -29.22 -0.89
C ASN A 364 28.48 -28.59 0.11
N LEU A 365 28.19 -28.72 1.42
CA LEU A 365 29.04 -28.24 2.51
C LEU A 365 28.78 -29.05 3.77
N GLU A 366 29.83 -29.42 4.45
CA GLU A 366 29.78 -29.95 5.82
C GLU A 366 30.65 -29.09 6.74
N THR A 367 30.10 -28.74 7.91
CA THR A 367 30.80 -27.97 8.91
C THR A 367 30.84 -28.70 10.24
N GLU A 368 31.87 -28.46 11.01
CA GLU A 368 31.99 -28.95 12.37
C GLU A 368 31.69 -27.84 13.39
N LYS A 369 31.36 -28.23 14.62
CA LYS A 369 31.09 -27.30 15.71
C LYS A 369 32.30 -26.42 15.98
N GLY A 370 32.09 -25.10 16.04
CA GLY A 370 33.11 -24.11 16.36
C GLY A 370 34.01 -23.71 15.19
N GLN A 371 33.76 -24.22 13.96
CA GLN A 371 34.52 -23.85 12.76
C GLN A 371 34.18 -22.44 12.29
N MET A 372 35.17 -21.74 11.78
CA MET A 372 35.07 -20.46 11.11
C MET A 372 35.12 -20.67 9.60
N ILE A 373 33.99 -20.43 8.93
CA ILE A 373 33.80 -20.61 7.49
C ILE A 373 33.80 -19.23 6.81
N ALA A 374 34.84 -18.93 6.02
CA ALA A 374 34.88 -17.71 5.22
C ALA A 374 34.28 -17.95 3.84
N ILE A 375 33.33 -17.12 3.42
CA ILE A 375 32.70 -17.18 2.09
C ILE A 375 33.29 -16.04 1.26
N VAL A 376 33.98 -16.39 0.17
CA VAL A 376 34.70 -15.45 -0.72
C VAL A 376 34.21 -15.62 -2.15
N GLY A 377 34.24 -14.54 -2.90
CA GLY A 377 33.86 -14.54 -4.32
C GLY A 377 33.43 -13.16 -4.81
N PRO A 378 33.31 -12.96 -6.11
CA PRO A 378 32.91 -11.69 -6.71
C PRO A 378 31.48 -11.27 -6.31
N THR A 379 31.15 -9.99 -6.52
CA THR A 379 29.81 -9.50 -6.29
C THR A 379 28.82 -10.26 -7.18
N GLY A 380 27.66 -10.65 -6.61
CA GLY A 380 26.61 -11.38 -7.33
C GLY A 380 26.84 -12.89 -7.46
N CYS A 381 27.92 -13.48 -6.91
CA CYS A 381 28.16 -14.93 -6.98
C CYS A 381 27.26 -15.78 -6.06
N GLY A 382 26.37 -15.19 -5.24
CA GLY A 382 25.41 -15.93 -4.41
C GLY A 382 25.73 -15.97 -2.91
N LYS A 383 26.71 -15.22 -2.38
CA LYS A 383 27.06 -15.20 -0.94
C LYS A 383 25.86 -14.86 -0.03
N THR A 384 25.18 -13.77 -0.32
CA THR A 384 23.97 -13.35 0.42
C THR A 384 22.83 -14.36 0.27
N THR A 385 22.73 -15.01 -0.89
CA THR A 385 21.74 -16.07 -1.13
C THR A 385 21.97 -17.26 -0.22
N LEU A 386 23.22 -17.69 -0.02
CA LEU A 386 23.55 -18.76 0.91
C LEU A 386 23.12 -18.41 2.35
N ILE A 387 23.37 -17.17 2.78
CA ILE A 387 22.92 -16.67 4.09
C ILE A 387 21.39 -16.75 4.20
N ASN A 388 20.67 -16.30 3.18
CA ASN A 388 19.20 -16.31 3.15
C ASN A 388 18.65 -17.75 3.23
N LEU A 389 19.33 -18.73 2.64
CA LEU A 389 18.94 -20.13 2.73
C LEU A 389 19.24 -20.73 4.11
N LEU A 390 20.40 -20.41 4.73
CA LEU A 390 20.74 -20.85 6.09
C LEU A 390 19.70 -20.34 7.12
N MET A 391 19.24 -19.10 6.97
CA MET A 391 18.24 -18.48 7.83
C MET A 391 16.80 -18.92 7.49
N ARG A 392 16.65 -19.77 6.48
CA ARG A 392 15.33 -20.16 5.94
C ARG A 392 14.44 -18.96 5.65
N PHE A 393 15.02 -17.90 5.07
CA PHE A 393 14.26 -16.79 4.46
C PHE A 393 13.64 -17.23 3.13
N TYR A 394 14.30 -18.22 2.50
CA TYR A 394 13.81 -18.92 1.33
C TYR A 394 13.97 -20.42 1.54
N ASP A 395 13.03 -21.20 1.08
CA ASP A 395 13.16 -22.65 1.01
C ASP A 395 13.94 -23.04 -0.26
N VAL A 396 14.71 -24.12 -0.22
CA VAL A 396 15.51 -24.61 -1.35
C VAL A 396 14.62 -25.25 -2.42
N ASP A 397 15.01 -25.13 -3.69
CA ASP A 397 14.32 -25.78 -4.81
C ASP A 397 14.60 -27.30 -4.85
N GLY A 398 15.80 -27.71 -4.38
CA GLY A 398 16.22 -29.09 -4.31
C GLY A 398 17.31 -29.29 -3.27
N GLY A 399 17.55 -30.54 -2.86
CA GLY A 399 18.49 -30.87 -1.80
C GLY A 399 17.97 -30.58 -0.40
N ALA A 400 18.89 -30.49 0.57
CA ALA A 400 18.55 -30.25 1.96
C ALA A 400 19.65 -29.48 2.71
N ILE A 401 19.22 -28.59 3.62
CA ILE A 401 20.07 -27.95 4.65
C ILE A 401 19.68 -28.57 5.99
N ARG A 402 20.65 -29.06 6.74
CA ARG A 402 20.42 -29.72 8.04
C ARG A 402 21.25 -29.06 9.13
N ILE A 403 20.64 -28.92 10.29
CA ILE A 403 21.30 -28.53 11.55
C ILE A 403 21.27 -29.75 12.44
N GLU A 404 22.42 -30.22 12.91
CA GLU A 404 22.59 -31.46 13.70
C GLU A 404 21.86 -32.66 13.06
N GLY A 405 21.97 -32.80 11.72
CA GLY A 405 21.31 -33.85 10.96
C GLY A 405 19.80 -33.68 10.71
N THR A 406 19.14 -32.70 11.33
CA THR A 406 17.73 -32.41 11.12
C THR A 406 17.53 -31.39 10.00
N ASP A 407 16.69 -31.71 9.01
CA ASP A 407 16.37 -30.77 7.93
C ASP A 407 15.69 -29.50 8.49
N ILE A 408 16.14 -28.33 8.06
CA ILE A 408 15.58 -27.06 8.54
C ILE A 408 14.10 -26.89 8.18
N ARG A 409 13.59 -27.65 7.21
CA ARG A 409 12.17 -27.66 6.83
C ARG A 409 11.30 -28.43 7.85
N ASP A 410 11.89 -29.35 8.61
CA ASP A 410 11.20 -30.10 9.68
C ASP A 410 11.21 -29.34 11.02
N LEU A 411 11.88 -28.20 11.10
CA LEU A 411 11.98 -27.34 12.28
C LEU A 411 11.01 -26.15 12.15
N LYS A 412 10.62 -25.56 13.27
CA LYS A 412 10.00 -24.23 13.23
C LYS A 412 11.01 -23.18 12.77
N ARG A 413 10.59 -22.19 11.98
CA ARG A 413 11.49 -21.09 11.56
C ARG A 413 12.10 -20.34 12.73
N GLU A 414 11.32 -20.15 13.81
CA GLU A 414 11.81 -19.57 15.05
C GLU A 414 12.98 -20.34 15.63
N THR A 415 12.92 -21.68 15.65
CA THR A 415 13.99 -22.56 16.12
C THR A 415 15.25 -22.46 15.24
N VAL A 416 15.08 -22.41 13.91
CA VAL A 416 16.20 -22.20 12.98
C VAL A 416 16.85 -20.84 13.20
N ARG A 417 16.05 -19.77 13.27
CA ARG A 417 16.54 -18.40 13.37
C ARG A 417 17.17 -18.10 14.75
N SER A 418 16.65 -18.67 15.83
CA SER A 418 17.23 -18.54 17.15
C SER A 418 18.57 -19.26 17.31
N ALA A 419 18.85 -20.26 16.46
CA ALA A 419 20.14 -20.92 16.42
C ALA A 419 21.27 -20.06 15.83
N PHE A 420 20.94 -19.00 15.08
CA PHE A 420 21.89 -18.09 14.44
C PHE A 420 21.81 -16.66 14.99
N GLY A 421 22.97 -16.05 15.24
CA GLY A 421 23.12 -14.61 15.42
C GLY A 421 23.57 -13.97 14.12
N MET A 422 22.87 -12.96 13.65
CA MET A 422 23.14 -12.35 12.36
C MET A 422 23.54 -10.88 12.51
N VAL A 423 24.71 -10.52 11.95
CA VAL A 423 25.14 -9.14 11.76
C VAL A 423 25.32 -8.90 10.27
N LEU A 424 24.41 -8.11 9.70
CA LEU A 424 24.41 -7.77 8.26
C LEU A 424 25.20 -6.50 7.97
N GLN A 425 25.52 -6.29 6.70
CA GLN A 425 26.10 -5.06 6.18
C GLN A 425 25.18 -3.87 6.43
N ASP A 426 23.89 -4.01 6.11
CA ASP A 426 22.90 -3.00 6.38
C ASP A 426 22.43 -3.07 7.83
N THR A 427 22.79 -2.05 8.58
CA THR A 427 22.46 -1.95 10.01
C THR A 427 21.07 -1.38 10.19
N TRP A 428 20.15 -2.20 10.70
CA TRP A 428 18.81 -1.73 11.02
C TRP A 428 18.66 -1.42 12.52
N LEU A 429 18.21 -0.20 12.80
CA LEU A 429 17.85 0.26 14.15
C LEU A 429 16.42 0.82 14.11
N ARG A 430 15.60 0.39 15.08
CA ARG A 430 14.24 0.92 15.23
C ARG A 430 14.28 2.27 15.93
N SER A 431 13.27 3.10 15.70
CA SER A 431 13.02 4.27 16.55
C SER A 431 12.76 3.84 17.99
N GLY A 432 13.45 4.47 18.96
CA GLY A 432 13.42 4.13 20.37
C GLY A 432 14.76 4.40 21.05
N THR A 433 14.93 3.99 22.31
CA THR A 433 16.20 4.19 23.02
C THR A 433 17.30 3.24 22.54
N ILE A 434 18.57 3.58 22.78
CA ILE A 434 19.70 2.67 22.53
C ILE A 434 19.52 1.38 23.34
N ARG A 435 19.08 1.50 24.60
CA ARG A 435 18.75 0.38 25.48
C ARG A 435 17.78 -0.60 24.83
N ASP A 436 16.66 -0.09 24.31
CA ASP A 436 15.62 -0.90 23.67
C ASP A 436 16.13 -1.58 22.40
N ASN A 437 16.97 -0.88 21.65
CA ASN A 437 17.59 -1.43 20.45
C ASN A 437 18.53 -2.61 20.73
N ILE A 438 19.30 -2.55 21.82
CA ILE A 438 20.15 -3.68 22.25
C ILE A 438 19.28 -4.79 22.82
N ARG A 439 18.29 -4.46 23.66
CA ARG A 439 17.38 -5.41 24.31
C ARG A 439 16.52 -6.20 23.32
N THR A 440 16.39 -5.72 22.06
CA THR A 440 15.72 -6.49 20.97
C THR A 440 16.32 -7.89 20.78
N GLY A 441 17.61 -8.10 21.11
CA GLY A 441 18.26 -9.43 21.05
C GLY A 441 17.74 -10.43 22.09
N ARG A 442 17.34 -9.92 23.28
CA ARG A 442 16.72 -10.70 24.37
C ARG A 442 15.81 -9.77 25.18
N PRO A 443 14.49 -9.80 24.95
CA PRO A 443 13.53 -8.85 25.56
C PRO A 443 13.47 -8.86 27.09
N ASP A 444 13.76 -10.00 27.71
CA ASP A 444 13.78 -10.23 29.16
C ASP A 444 15.12 -9.88 29.85
N ALA A 445 16.10 -9.37 29.08
CA ALA A 445 17.42 -9.02 29.61
C ALA A 445 17.36 -7.85 30.59
N THR A 446 18.17 -7.96 31.67
CA THR A 446 18.32 -6.87 32.66
C THR A 446 19.17 -5.72 32.09
N ASP A 447 19.14 -4.57 32.74
CA ASP A 447 19.96 -3.42 32.36
C ASP A 447 21.46 -3.73 32.47
N GLU A 448 21.85 -4.52 33.46
CA GLU A 448 23.22 -5.00 33.62
C GLU A 448 23.67 -5.87 32.47
N ASP A 449 22.78 -6.76 31.95
CA ASP A 449 23.07 -7.60 30.79
C ASP A 449 23.28 -6.74 29.53
N VAL A 450 22.41 -5.72 29.32
CA VAL A 450 22.54 -4.78 28.20
C VAL A 450 23.86 -4.02 28.27
N ILE A 451 24.24 -3.53 29.46
CA ILE A 451 25.53 -2.82 29.67
C ILE A 451 26.71 -3.75 29.44
N ARG A 452 26.64 -5.01 29.91
CA ARG A 452 27.67 -6.03 29.67
C ARG A 452 27.85 -6.30 28.18
N ALA A 453 26.79 -6.60 27.46
CA ALA A 453 26.81 -6.82 26.02
C ALA A 453 27.37 -5.61 25.25
N ALA A 454 27.01 -4.39 25.65
CA ALA A 454 27.55 -3.17 25.06
C ALA A 454 29.05 -2.97 25.34
N LYS A 455 29.55 -3.40 26.51
CA LYS A 455 30.99 -3.38 26.83
C LYS A 455 31.75 -4.37 25.96
N GLU A 456 31.26 -5.60 25.84
CA GLU A 456 31.86 -6.66 25.02
C GLU A 456 31.87 -6.28 23.53
N ALA A 457 30.82 -5.63 23.04
CA ALA A 457 30.73 -5.07 21.70
C ALA A 457 31.54 -3.78 21.49
N HIS A 458 32.27 -3.29 22.49
CA HIS A 458 32.96 -1.99 22.47
C HIS A 458 32.07 -0.76 22.20
N ALA A 459 30.76 -0.88 22.39
CA ALA A 459 29.76 0.19 22.20
C ALA A 459 29.65 1.11 23.42
N HIS A 460 29.84 0.58 24.65
CA HIS A 460 29.67 1.30 25.90
C HIS A 460 30.39 2.66 25.96
N SER A 461 31.58 2.75 25.43
CA SER A 461 32.42 3.96 25.47
C SER A 461 31.83 5.14 24.70
N PHE A 462 31.17 4.91 23.56
CA PHE A 462 30.51 5.97 22.84
C PHE A 462 29.12 6.28 23.41
N ILE A 463 28.37 5.25 23.87
CA ILE A 463 27.03 5.43 24.45
C ILE A 463 27.11 6.37 25.64
N ARG A 464 28.07 6.19 26.55
CA ARG A 464 28.27 7.06 27.70
C ARG A 464 28.61 8.53 27.39
N ARG A 465 29.05 8.82 26.16
CA ARG A 465 29.34 10.21 25.73
C ARG A 465 28.11 10.93 25.16
N LEU A 466 27.06 10.20 24.91
CA LEU A 466 25.80 10.79 24.47
C LEU A 466 25.12 11.48 25.68
N PRO A 467 24.39 12.58 25.48
CA PRO A 467 23.77 13.34 26.56
C PRO A 467 22.91 12.48 27.50
N GLU A 468 22.14 11.56 26.98
CA GLU A 468 21.21 10.69 27.70
C GLU A 468 21.73 9.24 27.83
N GLY A 469 22.97 8.97 27.39
CA GLY A 469 23.59 7.65 27.49
C GLY A 469 22.75 6.56 26.82
N TYR A 470 22.39 5.50 27.57
CA TYR A 470 21.57 4.39 27.05
C TYR A 470 20.12 4.76 26.73
N ASP A 471 19.64 5.87 27.30
CA ASP A 471 18.28 6.35 27.09
C ASP A 471 18.19 7.34 25.92
N THR A 472 19.32 7.60 25.23
CA THR A 472 19.36 8.41 24.02
C THR A 472 18.42 7.84 22.96
N MET A 473 17.51 8.68 22.49
CA MET A 473 16.57 8.33 21.41
C MET A 473 17.28 8.19 20.07
N ILE A 474 17.08 7.08 19.43
CA ILE A 474 17.48 6.83 18.04
C ILE A 474 16.32 7.20 17.14
N THR A 475 16.58 8.09 16.17
CA THR A 475 15.64 8.41 15.10
C THR A 475 15.58 7.27 14.09
N GLU A 476 14.60 7.31 13.20
CA GLU A 476 14.41 6.30 12.16
C GLU A 476 15.74 6.06 11.41
N ASN A 477 16.10 4.78 11.25
CA ASN A 477 17.37 4.33 10.67
C ASN A 477 18.65 4.87 11.36
N GLY A 478 18.56 5.39 12.58
CA GLY A 478 19.72 5.84 13.34
C GLY A 478 20.41 7.07 12.74
N GLY A 479 19.64 8.03 12.19
CA GLY A 479 20.19 9.22 11.51
C GLY A 479 21.15 10.06 12.33
N ASN A 480 21.12 9.94 13.66
CA ASN A 480 21.99 10.63 14.61
C ASN A 480 23.27 9.85 14.99
N LEU A 481 23.51 8.67 14.43
CA LEU A 481 24.67 7.81 14.70
C LEU A 481 25.52 7.58 13.44
N SER A 482 26.84 7.45 13.61
CA SER A 482 27.71 7.05 12.51
C SER A 482 27.48 5.56 12.15
N GLN A 483 27.83 5.16 10.93
CA GLN A 483 27.67 3.78 10.45
C GLN A 483 28.38 2.77 11.37
N GLY A 484 29.59 3.09 11.84
CA GLY A 484 30.32 2.24 12.79
C GLY A 484 29.63 2.13 14.15
N GLN A 485 29.02 3.21 14.66
CA GLN A 485 28.25 3.17 15.90
C GLN A 485 26.99 2.30 15.76
N LYS A 486 26.28 2.41 14.64
CA LYS A 486 25.15 1.53 14.32
C LYS A 486 25.56 0.06 14.32
N GLN A 487 26.66 -0.27 13.68
CA GLN A 487 27.18 -1.63 13.60
C GLN A 487 27.56 -2.18 14.99
N LEU A 488 28.22 -1.37 15.84
CA LEU A 488 28.51 -1.76 17.22
C LEU A 488 27.24 -2.05 18.06
N LEU A 489 26.14 -1.31 17.81
CA LEU A 489 24.85 -1.60 18.46
C LEU A 489 24.23 -2.90 17.95
N CYS A 490 24.32 -3.19 16.65
CA CYS A 490 23.87 -4.48 16.09
C CYS A 490 24.67 -5.65 16.65
N ILE A 491 26.00 -5.48 16.82
CA ILE A 491 26.86 -6.48 17.48
C ILE A 491 26.45 -6.66 18.94
N ALA A 492 26.21 -5.59 19.69
CA ALA A 492 25.76 -5.67 21.09
C ALA A 492 24.42 -6.42 21.22
N ARG A 493 23.51 -6.25 20.26
CA ARG A 493 22.24 -6.99 20.18
C ARG A 493 22.48 -8.51 20.06
N VAL A 494 23.40 -8.93 19.20
CA VAL A 494 23.74 -10.35 19.02
C VAL A 494 24.50 -10.88 20.21
N MET A 495 25.41 -10.11 20.81
CA MET A 495 26.12 -10.48 22.04
C MET A 495 25.20 -10.67 23.25
N LEU A 496 24.05 -9.98 23.27
CA LEU A 496 23.08 -10.14 24.35
C LEU A 496 22.36 -11.49 24.29
N SER A 497 22.07 -12.01 23.09
CA SER A 497 21.44 -13.33 22.88
C SER A 497 22.45 -14.48 22.79
N LEU A 498 23.63 -14.22 22.26
CA LEU A 498 24.77 -15.14 22.08
C LEU A 498 24.37 -16.55 21.59
N PRO A 499 23.77 -16.69 20.41
CA PRO A 499 23.40 -17.98 19.85
C PRO A 499 24.61 -18.85 19.51
N PRO A 500 24.44 -20.17 19.35
CA PRO A 500 25.53 -21.13 19.09
C PRO A 500 26.20 -20.98 17.72
N MET A 501 25.51 -20.39 16.76
CA MET A 501 26.03 -20.17 15.40
C MET A 501 25.91 -18.70 15.01
N LEU A 502 26.80 -18.23 14.14
CA LEU A 502 26.85 -16.83 13.71
C LEU A 502 26.88 -16.71 12.19
N ILE A 503 26.27 -15.66 11.71
CA ILE A 503 26.34 -15.19 10.32
C ILE A 503 26.79 -13.73 10.35
N LEU A 504 27.96 -13.46 9.76
CA LEU A 504 28.60 -12.15 9.80
C LEU A 504 28.86 -11.64 8.39
N ASP A 505 28.46 -10.41 8.10
CA ASP A 505 28.80 -9.72 6.86
C ASP A 505 29.76 -8.56 7.15
N GLU A 506 31.01 -8.68 6.66
CA GLU A 506 32.13 -7.79 6.99
C GLU A 506 32.22 -6.51 6.15
N ALA A 507 31.19 -6.08 5.47
CA ALA A 507 31.24 -4.88 4.66
C ALA A 507 31.37 -3.60 5.53
N THR A 508 32.60 -3.09 5.65
CA THR A 508 32.98 -1.95 6.49
C THR A 508 33.62 -0.79 5.70
N SER A 509 33.34 -0.71 4.40
CA SER A 509 33.98 0.25 3.49
C SER A 509 33.77 1.74 3.84
N SER A 510 32.85 2.06 4.76
CA SER A 510 32.49 3.45 5.14
C SER A 510 32.77 3.77 6.61
N ILE A 511 33.63 2.99 7.30
CA ILE A 511 33.87 3.10 8.74
C ILE A 511 35.30 3.60 8.99
N ASP A 512 35.46 4.51 9.96
CA ASP A 512 36.79 4.96 10.37
C ASP A 512 37.64 3.82 10.95
N THR A 513 38.94 3.85 10.75
CA THR A 513 39.88 2.80 11.14
C THR A 513 39.82 2.44 12.65
N ARG A 514 39.59 3.44 13.53
CA ARG A 514 39.53 3.18 14.96
C ARG A 514 38.29 2.40 15.38
N THR A 515 37.15 2.74 14.82
CA THR A 515 35.88 2.02 15.05
C THR A 515 35.93 0.65 14.41
N GLU A 516 36.56 0.53 13.25
CA GLU A 516 36.80 -0.72 12.54
C GLU A 516 37.57 -1.74 13.39
N ILE A 517 38.66 -1.32 14.05
CA ILE A 517 39.42 -2.20 14.96
C ILE A 517 38.54 -2.70 16.11
N LYS A 518 37.65 -1.87 16.64
CA LYS A 518 36.69 -2.28 17.68
C LYS A 518 35.70 -3.32 17.20
N ILE A 519 35.16 -3.13 15.98
CA ILE A 519 34.23 -4.07 15.35
C ILE A 519 34.91 -5.42 15.15
N GLN A 520 36.18 -5.45 14.66
CA GLN A 520 36.93 -6.67 14.49
C GLN A 520 37.17 -7.42 15.83
N LYS A 521 37.55 -6.69 16.89
CA LYS A 521 37.74 -7.29 18.21
C LYS A 521 36.42 -7.86 18.75
N ALA A 522 35.30 -7.14 18.53
CA ALA A 522 33.99 -7.61 18.92
C ALA A 522 33.59 -8.89 18.15
N PHE A 523 33.85 -8.96 16.85
CA PHE A 523 33.62 -10.17 16.05
C PHE A 523 34.49 -11.36 16.54
N GLN A 524 35.77 -11.14 16.80
CA GLN A 524 36.66 -12.19 17.32
C GLN A 524 36.17 -12.74 18.66
N THR A 525 35.70 -11.85 19.56
CA THR A 525 35.12 -12.26 20.85
C THR A 525 33.85 -13.07 20.67
N MET A 526 33.01 -12.65 19.74
CA MET A 526 31.70 -13.28 19.46
C MET A 526 31.86 -14.66 18.83
N MET A 527 32.84 -14.83 17.89
CA MET A 527 33.08 -16.07 17.16
C MET A 527 33.73 -17.18 18.02
N LYS A 528 34.38 -16.83 19.10
CA LYS A 528 35.15 -17.79 19.91
C LYS A 528 34.29 -18.98 20.36
N GLY A 529 34.65 -20.19 19.86
CA GLY A 529 33.94 -21.44 20.17
C GLY A 529 32.58 -21.61 19.52
N ARG A 530 32.26 -20.79 18.49
CA ARG A 530 30.97 -20.83 17.76
C ARG A 530 31.20 -21.05 16.27
N THR A 531 30.32 -21.85 15.66
CA THR A 531 30.32 -22.02 14.21
C THR A 531 29.93 -20.73 13.54
N SER A 532 30.79 -20.18 12.69
CA SER A 532 30.63 -18.83 12.15
C SER A 532 30.74 -18.83 10.63
N PHE A 533 29.72 -18.36 9.95
CA PHE A 533 29.70 -18.12 8.50
C PHE A 533 29.96 -16.63 8.26
N ILE A 534 31.06 -16.33 7.55
CA ILE A 534 31.51 -14.94 7.38
C ILE A 534 31.60 -14.63 5.88
N VAL A 535 30.86 -13.67 5.43
CA VAL A 535 31.09 -13.05 4.11
C VAL A 535 32.30 -12.15 4.25
N ALA A 536 33.44 -12.72 3.89
CA ALA A 536 34.73 -12.11 4.17
C ALA A 536 35.15 -11.14 3.05
N HIS A 537 35.37 -9.90 3.43
CA HIS A 537 35.93 -8.84 2.59
C HIS A 537 37.31 -8.40 3.04
N ARG A 538 37.90 -9.10 4.04
CA ARG A 538 39.19 -8.76 4.65
C ARG A 538 40.15 -9.92 4.64
N LEU A 539 41.41 -9.58 4.35
CA LEU A 539 42.50 -10.55 4.33
C LEU A 539 42.69 -11.24 5.68
N SER A 540 42.61 -10.53 6.80
CA SER A 540 42.80 -11.09 8.13
C SER A 540 41.77 -12.17 8.48
N THR A 541 40.52 -11.96 8.12
CA THR A 541 39.42 -12.91 8.33
C THR A 541 39.58 -14.13 7.45
N ILE A 542 39.93 -13.93 6.18
CA ILE A 542 40.14 -15.02 5.22
C ILE A 542 41.31 -15.92 5.66
N ARG A 543 42.41 -15.31 6.10
CA ARG A 543 43.63 -16.09 6.52
C ARG A 543 43.42 -16.94 7.77
N ASN A 544 42.55 -16.49 8.67
CA ASN A 544 42.28 -17.14 9.95
C ASN A 544 41.10 -18.11 9.91
N ALA A 545 40.44 -18.25 8.76
CA ALA A 545 39.32 -19.17 8.59
C ALA A 545 39.81 -20.63 8.55
N ASP A 546 39.05 -21.51 9.23
CA ASP A 546 39.31 -22.98 9.19
C ASP A 546 38.95 -23.53 7.81
N VAL A 547 37.91 -22.99 7.18
CA VAL A 547 37.45 -23.35 5.84
C VAL A 547 37.14 -22.09 5.05
N ILE A 548 37.66 -22.02 3.83
CA ILE A 548 37.31 -20.97 2.86
C ILE A 548 36.49 -21.62 1.77
N LEU A 549 35.28 -21.05 1.55
CA LEU A 549 34.40 -21.39 0.43
C LEU A 549 34.56 -20.35 -0.66
N VAL A 550 35.10 -20.75 -1.80
CA VAL A 550 35.27 -19.86 -2.95
C VAL A 550 34.11 -20.04 -3.89
N MET A 551 33.28 -19.00 -4.00
CA MET A 551 32.08 -19.02 -4.81
C MET A 551 32.24 -18.28 -6.14
N ARG A 552 31.78 -18.91 -7.22
CA ARG A 552 31.69 -18.32 -8.55
C ARG A 552 30.42 -18.80 -9.23
N ASP A 553 29.65 -17.86 -9.77
CA ASP A 553 28.40 -18.13 -10.52
C ASP A 553 27.43 -19.09 -9.79
N GLY A 554 27.32 -18.91 -8.46
CA GLY A 554 26.42 -19.68 -7.61
C GLY A 554 26.94 -21.05 -7.14
N ASN A 555 28.16 -21.43 -7.52
CA ASN A 555 28.75 -22.72 -7.15
C ASN A 555 30.00 -22.54 -6.25
N ILE A 556 30.29 -23.54 -5.43
CA ILE A 556 31.62 -23.65 -4.82
C ILE A 556 32.58 -24.17 -5.89
N VAL A 557 33.56 -23.35 -6.25
CA VAL A 557 34.61 -23.76 -7.22
C VAL A 557 35.84 -24.31 -6.51
N GLU A 558 36.10 -23.83 -5.30
CA GLU A 558 37.21 -24.29 -4.47
C GLU A 558 36.82 -24.26 -3.00
N GLN A 559 37.37 -25.21 -2.24
CA GLN A 559 37.23 -25.29 -0.78
C GLN A 559 38.54 -25.77 -0.17
N GLY A 560 38.92 -25.21 0.97
CA GLY A 560 40.11 -25.57 1.72
C GLY A 560 40.60 -24.47 2.63
N THR A 561 41.78 -24.65 3.23
CA THR A 561 42.44 -23.62 4.03
C THR A 561 43.14 -22.59 3.13
N HIS A 562 43.49 -21.45 3.71
CA HIS A 562 44.22 -20.39 3.00
C HIS A 562 45.48 -20.90 2.29
N LYS A 563 46.29 -21.74 2.96
CA LYS A 563 47.54 -22.29 2.41
C LYS A 563 47.27 -23.22 1.25
N GLU A 564 46.37 -24.19 1.43
CA GLU A 564 46.00 -25.15 0.40
C GLU A 564 45.48 -24.50 -0.87
N LEU A 565 44.63 -23.46 -0.72
CA LEU A 565 44.04 -22.75 -1.85
C LEU A 565 45.05 -21.88 -2.61
N LEU A 566 46.05 -21.31 -1.91
CA LEU A 566 47.15 -20.60 -2.57
C LEU A 566 48.07 -21.56 -3.33
N GLU A 567 48.39 -22.74 -2.74
CA GLU A 567 49.20 -23.76 -3.38
C GLU A 567 48.53 -24.33 -4.65
N LYS A 568 47.21 -24.44 -4.67
CA LYS A 568 46.44 -24.85 -5.86
C LYS A 568 46.53 -23.85 -7.01
N ASN A 569 46.94 -22.60 -6.75
CA ASN A 569 47.06 -21.51 -7.72
C ASN A 569 45.84 -21.37 -8.65
N GLY A 570 44.63 -21.55 -8.07
CA GLY A 570 43.34 -21.49 -8.75
C GLY A 570 42.64 -20.13 -8.61
N PHE A 571 41.31 -20.13 -8.72
CA PHE A 571 40.51 -18.93 -8.69
C PHE A 571 40.64 -18.13 -7.37
N TYR A 572 40.86 -18.83 -6.26
CA TYR A 572 41.17 -18.18 -4.98
C TYR A 572 42.46 -17.36 -5.04
N ALA A 573 43.51 -17.94 -5.60
CA ALA A 573 44.81 -17.27 -5.74
C ALA A 573 44.68 -16.01 -6.64
N ASP A 574 43.86 -16.09 -7.71
CA ASP A 574 43.58 -14.94 -8.57
C ASP A 574 42.88 -13.82 -7.82
N ILE A 575 41.82 -14.14 -7.05
CA ILE A 575 41.11 -13.16 -6.20
C ILE A 575 42.08 -12.56 -5.17
N TYR A 576 42.82 -13.38 -4.49
CA TYR A 576 43.78 -12.96 -3.48
C TYR A 576 44.83 -12.01 -4.05
N ASN A 577 45.48 -12.37 -5.17
CA ASN A 577 46.51 -11.56 -5.81
C ASN A 577 45.92 -10.23 -6.35
N SER A 578 44.72 -10.26 -6.93
CA SER A 578 44.09 -9.05 -7.48
C SER A 578 43.63 -8.06 -6.41
N GLN A 579 43.13 -8.56 -5.28
CA GLN A 579 42.55 -7.69 -4.22
C GLN A 579 43.54 -7.27 -3.15
N PHE A 580 44.56 -8.10 -2.85
CA PHE A 580 45.41 -7.91 -1.67
C PHE A 580 46.92 -7.82 -1.95
N VAL A 581 47.39 -8.22 -3.14
CA VAL A 581 48.82 -8.17 -3.50
C VAL A 581 49.14 -7.02 -4.46
N SER A 582 48.21 -6.57 -5.29
CA SER A 582 48.42 -5.47 -6.25
C SER A 582 48.47 -4.07 -5.63
N THR A 583 48.57 -3.95 -4.31
CA THR A 583 48.71 -2.69 -3.56
C THR A 583 50.15 -2.51 -3.04
N ARG A 584 51.18 -2.98 -3.78
CA ARG A 584 52.59 -2.64 -3.55
C ARG A 584 53.11 -1.74 -4.64
#